data_4db1596f57809e0b83fc9e8a1b2f502b
#
_entry.id   4db1596f57809e0b83fc9e8a1b2f502b
#
_cell.length_a   1.000
_cell.length_b   1.000
_cell.length_c   1.000
_cell.angle_alpha   90.00
_cell.angle_beta   90.00
_cell.angle_gamma   90.00
#
_symmetry.space_group_name_H-M   'P 1'
#
loop_
_entity.id
_entity.type
_entity.pdbx_description
1 polymer ?
#
loop_
_entity_poly.entity_id
_entity_poly.type
_entity_poly.pdbx_seq_one_letter_code
_entity_poly.pdbx_strand_id
1 'polypeptide(L)'
;MTQRRQFLINAPLGLLAVAGAARGEPVPQVADTPGAPPTFGATPPVGPDVTPATFAEAEKLMQVRLTPAERQMAAASWRVSLASTMERRTGPRKLAIEDSVAPATVWHPAAAVGAQIGPTAGPAHERFVRSRNDAGPLPKNDADIAYAPVAKLSRWIETRVLTSERLTRIYLERIQRFDGKLRSVITLTEDHALARARLADKEIAAGKYRGPLHGIPYGVKDLLDTKDIRTTWGAEFYRDRVPARDAAVVAKLDAAGAVLIAKLSLGALALNDVWFGGQTMNPWLPEEGASGSSAGPGAATAAGLVAFSIGSETGGSIVSPAMRCGVTGLRPTYGRVPRTGAMTLCWSLDKLGPMTRGVEDAMLVLKAISGVDAGDVASVPARLDFDATAKVAGLKVGYFAGWMKEAPATDVDRAALESLKKLGLTPVPVTLPDWPYQSLNTVLFAEAAAAFEEITLDGRVDQLKAQVPDAWPNLFREARFLSAVDFVQGDRMRRKVALEMARIFREVDLLLVPSLRDEMLTISNFTGHPSLTVRTGSVMVEQARSDWAPNPAQPLPTFKPARRVPHGVTLIGRLFDEGTIARVGLALEKAAGVAGERPPGF
;
A
#
# COMPACT_ATOMS: atom_id res chain seq x y z
N MET A 1 -5.19 -3.20 -33.37
CA MET A 1 -4.47 -2.78 -32.15
C MET A 1 -5.40 -2.41 -30.99
N THR A 2 -6.63 -1.97 -31.25
CA THR A 2 -7.59 -1.47 -30.24
C THR A 2 -8.27 -2.56 -29.40
N GLN A 3 -8.55 -3.73 -29.91
CA GLN A 3 -9.27 -4.79 -29.18
C GLN A 3 -8.43 -5.51 -28.10
N ARG A 4 -7.10 -5.60 -28.25
CA ARG A 4 -6.24 -6.25 -27.25
C ARG A 4 -6.00 -5.41 -25.99
N ARG A 5 -6.00 -4.07 -26.12
CA ARG A 5 -5.86 -3.18 -24.96
C ARG A 5 -7.13 -3.14 -24.08
N GLN A 6 -8.30 -3.23 -24.68
CA GLN A 6 -9.56 -3.33 -23.94
C GLN A 6 -9.65 -4.62 -23.12
N PHE A 7 -9.03 -5.70 -23.55
CA PHE A 7 -9.07 -6.98 -22.84
C PHE A 7 -8.24 -6.97 -21.53
N LEU A 8 -7.14 -6.23 -21.48
CA LEU A 8 -6.31 -6.09 -20.27
C LEU A 8 -6.96 -5.19 -19.21
N ILE A 9 -7.87 -4.30 -19.62
CA ILE A 9 -8.60 -3.39 -18.74
C ILE A 9 -9.87 -4.06 -18.21
N ASN A 10 -10.39 -5.04 -18.93
CA ASN A 10 -11.68 -5.70 -18.73
C ASN A 10 -11.54 -7.17 -18.31
N ALA A 11 -10.42 -7.58 -17.72
CA ALA A 11 -10.34 -8.92 -17.14
C ALA A 11 -11.01 -8.91 -15.78
N PRO A 12 -12.21 -9.50 -15.63
CA PRO A 12 -12.91 -9.50 -14.35
C PRO A 12 -12.24 -10.46 -13.38
N LEU A 13 -12.43 -10.22 -12.13
CA LEU A 13 -12.32 -11.14 -10.98
C LEU A 13 -12.98 -12.51 -11.27
N GLY A 14 -12.49 -13.22 -12.25
CA GLY A 14 -13.15 -14.39 -12.80
C GLY A 14 -12.41 -15.68 -12.53
N LEU A 15 -12.24 -16.07 -11.27
CA LEU A 15 -11.78 -17.42 -10.97
C LEU A 15 -12.64 -18.18 -9.94
N LEU A 16 -13.82 -17.66 -9.61
CA LEU A 16 -14.88 -18.49 -8.99
C LEU A 16 -15.54 -19.48 -9.95
N ALA A 17 -15.02 -19.57 -11.19
CA ALA A 17 -15.69 -20.30 -12.26
C ALA A 17 -15.09 -21.67 -12.61
N VAL A 18 -14.07 -22.13 -11.93
CA VAL A 18 -13.46 -23.43 -12.23
C VAL A 18 -14.31 -24.61 -11.76
N ALA A 19 -15.21 -24.42 -10.81
CA ALA A 19 -16.19 -25.45 -10.45
C ALA A 19 -17.30 -25.67 -11.51
N GLY A 20 -17.55 -24.68 -12.39
CA GLY A 20 -18.52 -24.77 -13.50
C GLY A 20 -17.94 -25.36 -14.79
N ALA A 21 -16.65 -25.22 -15.02
CA ALA A 21 -16.00 -25.70 -16.27
C ALA A 21 -16.12 -27.22 -16.52
N ALA A 22 -16.35 -28.00 -15.44
CA ALA A 22 -16.61 -29.43 -15.58
C ALA A 22 -17.96 -29.78 -16.23
N ARG A 23 -18.85 -28.78 -16.47
CA ARG A 23 -20.18 -28.98 -17.05
C ARG A 23 -20.46 -28.15 -18.31
N GLY A 24 -19.48 -27.47 -18.87
CA GLY A 24 -19.65 -26.72 -20.12
C GLY A 24 -20.55 -25.48 -20.03
N GLU A 25 -20.86 -24.98 -18.85
CA GLU A 25 -21.63 -23.75 -18.68
C GLU A 25 -20.74 -22.50 -18.85
N PRO A 26 -21.24 -21.41 -19.47
CA PRO A 26 -20.45 -20.20 -19.63
C PRO A 26 -20.17 -19.56 -18.27
N VAL A 27 -18.89 -19.27 -18.01
CA VAL A 27 -18.42 -18.57 -16.84
C VAL A 27 -19.04 -17.17 -16.79
N PRO A 28 -19.74 -16.78 -15.70
CA PRO A 28 -20.26 -15.42 -15.58
C PRO A 28 -19.13 -14.41 -15.63
N GLN A 29 -19.17 -13.46 -16.58
CA GLN A 29 -18.29 -12.30 -16.59
C GLN A 29 -18.68 -11.37 -15.43
N VAL A 30 -17.76 -11.13 -14.52
CA VAL A 30 -17.93 -10.08 -13.49
C VAL A 30 -17.65 -8.74 -14.17
N ALA A 31 -18.57 -7.79 -14.04
CA ALA A 31 -18.39 -6.46 -14.62
C ALA A 31 -17.22 -5.71 -13.96
N ASP A 32 -16.46 -4.95 -14.74
CA ASP A 32 -15.40 -4.10 -14.23
C ASP A 32 -15.93 -3.14 -13.18
N THR A 33 -15.31 -3.17 -12.02
CA THR A 33 -15.63 -2.24 -10.94
C THR A 33 -14.60 -1.14 -10.91
N PRO A 34 -14.96 0.13 -11.22
CA PRO A 34 -14.02 1.24 -11.17
C PRO A 34 -13.33 1.34 -9.80
N GLY A 35 -12.01 1.42 -9.79
CA GLY A 35 -11.23 1.53 -8.57
C GLY A 35 -11.02 0.23 -7.80
N ALA A 36 -11.31 -0.93 -8.39
CA ALA A 36 -10.83 -2.20 -7.86
C ALA A 36 -9.29 -2.28 -8.01
N PRO A 37 -8.56 -2.76 -6.99
CA PRO A 37 -7.12 -2.92 -7.12
C PRO A 37 -6.81 -4.05 -8.12
N PRO A 38 -5.62 -3.99 -8.74
CA PRO A 38 -5.15 -5.07 -9.59
C PRO A 38 -5.02 -6.36 -8.79
N THR A 39 -5.53 -7.45 -9.34
CA THR A 39 -5.33 -8.80 -8.82
C THR A 39 -4.26 -9.52 -9.63
N PHE A 40 -3.52 -10.42 -8.96
CA PHE A 40 -2.64 -11.32 -9.69
C PHE A 40 -3.49 -12.20 -10.62
N GLY A 41 -3.06 -12.33 -11.88
CA GLY A 41 -3.80 -13.14 -12.85
C GLY A 41 -4.80 -12.37 -13.70
N ALA A 42 -4.76 -11.05 -13.73
CA ALA A 42 -5.55 -10.22 -14.62
C ALA A 42 -5.07 -10.23 -16.11
N THR A 43 -4.03 -10.99 -16.43
CA THR A 43 -3.48 -11.08 -17.80
C THR A 43 -4.10 -12.24 -18.57
N PRO A 44 -4.18 -12.14 -19.92
CA PRO A 44 -4.58 -13.27 -20.76
C PRO A 44 -3.72 -14.50 -20.51
N PRO A 45 -4.27 -15.72 -20.54
CA PRO A 45 -3.51 -16.95 -20.37
C PRO A 45 -2.37 -17.04 -21.39
N VAL A 46 -1.15 -17.35 -20.94
CA VAL A 46 0.05 -17.48 -21.80
C VAL A 46 0.65 -18.87 -21.63
N GLY A 47 1.36 -19.32 -22.67
CA GLY A 47 2.07 -20.58 -22.67
C GLY A 47 1.18 -21.81 -22.97
N PRO A 48 1.78 -23.01 -22.94
CA PRO A 48 1.08 -24.25 -23.19
C PRO A 48 0.08 -24.60 -22.07
N ASP A 49 -0.86 -25.48 -22.38
CA ASP A 49 -1.76 -26.02 -21.37
C ASP A 49 -0.99 -26.88 -20.38
N VAL A 50 -1.34 -26.76 -19.11
CA VAL A 50 -0.81 -27.55 -18.01
C VAL A 50 -1.95 -28.24 -17.29
N THR A 51 -1.66 -29.44 -16.77
CA THR A 51 -2.63 -30.30 -16.09
C THR A 51 -2.12 -30.66 -14.69
N PRO A 52 -2.96 -31.20 -13.81
CA PRO A 52 -2.49 -31.76 -12.55
C PRO A 52 -1.37 -32.80 -12.71
N ALA A 53 -1.38 -33.58 -13.79
CA ALA A 53 -0.32 -34.54 -14.11
C ALA A 53 1.00 -33.84 -14.46
N THR A 54 0.96 -32.69 -15.13
CA THR A 54 2.16 -31.88 -15.41
C THR A 54 2.84 -31.47 -14.10
N PHE A 55 2.06 -31.01 -13.09
CA PHE A 55 2.59 -30.67 -11.77
C PHE A 55 3.14 -31.90 -11.04
N ALA A 56 2.46 -33.05 -11.10
CA ALA A 56 2.94 -34.30 -10.47
C ALA A 56 4.30 -34.76 -11.01
N GLU A 57 4.60 -34.53 -12.28
CA GLU A 57 5.93 -34.81 -12.86
C GLU A 57 6.96 -33.74 -12.45
N ALA A 58 6.58 -32.44 -12.49
CA ALA A 58 7.47 -31.34 -12.12
C ALA A 58 7.90 -31.39 -10.64
N GLU A 59 7.01 -31.82 -9.73
CA GLU A 59 7.29 -32.00 -8.30
C GLU A 59 8.50 -32.89 -8.03
N LYS A 60 8.71 -33.91 -8.88
CA LYS A 60 9.85 -34.82 -8.77
C LYS A 60 11.19 -34.10 -8.96
N LEU A 61 11.22 -33.11 -9.89
CA LEU A 61 12.41 -32.29 -10.14
C LEU A 61 12.65 -31.29 -9.01
N MET A 62 11.58 -30.73 -8.46
CA MET A 62 11.64 -29.69 -7.44
C MET A 62 11.71 -30.27 -6.02
N GLN A 63 11.54 -31.60 -5.83
CA GLN A 63 11.51 -32.29 -4.55
C GLN A 63 10.45 -31.72 -3.59
N VAL A 64 9.31 -31.29 -4.12
CA VAL A 64 8.14 -30.83 -3.39
C VAL A 64 6.98 -31.81 -3.56
N ARG A 65 5.95 -31.69 -2.75
CA ARG A 65 4.74 -32.51 -2.85
C ARG A 65 3.51 -31.62 -2.75
N LEU A 66 2.59 -31.76 -3.67
CA LEU A 66 1.26 -31.17 -3.64
C LEU A 66 0.22 -32.29 -3.50
N THR A 67 -0.88 -31.98 -2.84
CA THR A 67 -2.06 -32.84 -2.82
C THR A 67 -2.75 -32.82 -4.20
N PRO A 68 -3.64 -33.78 -4.50
CA PRO A 68 -4.42 -33.74 -5.73
C PRO A 68 -5.24 -32.44 -5.90
N ALA A 69 -5.81 -31.90 -4.83
CA ALA A 69 -6.56 -30.66 -4.86
C ALA A 69 -5.67 -29.44 -5.17
N GLU A 70 -4.49 -29.37 -4.59
CA GLU A 70 -3.50 -28.31 -4.86
C GLU A 70 -2.99 -28.34 -6.29
N ARG A 71 -2.71 -29.54 -6.83
CA ARG A 71 -2.36 -29.69 -8.26
C ARG A 71 -3.47 -29.19 -9.17
N GLN A 72 -4.73 -29.52 -8.83
CA GLN A 72 -5.87 -29.06 -9.61
C GLN A 72 -5.97 -27.53 -9.58
N MET A 73 -5.80 -26.90 -8.43
CA MET A 73 -5.83 -25.45 -8.27
C MET A 73 -4.67 -24.78 -9.02
N ALA A 74 -3.45 -25.26 -8.82
CA ALA A 74 -2.26 -24.74 -9.51
C ALA A 74 -2.38 -24.87 -11.05
N ALA A 75 -2.84 -26.01 -11.56
CA ALA A 75 -3.02 -26.21 -13.00
C ALA A 75 -4.08 -25.25 -13.58
N ALA A 76 -5.16 -25.01 -12.84
CA ALA A 76 -6.21 -24.09 -13.28
C ALA A 76 -5.75 -22.63 -13.35
N SER A 77 -4.87 -22.19 -12.44
CA SER A 77 -4.42 -20.80 -12.35
C SER A 77 -3.09 -20.51 -13.08
N TRP A 78 -2.23 -21.49 -13.28
CA TRP A 78 -0.86 -21.35 -13.80
C TRP A 78 -0.73 -20.38 -14.98
N ARG A 79 -1.55 -20.57 -16.01
CA ARG A 79 -1.49 -19.78 -17.24
C ARG A 79 -1.93 -18.33 -17.07
N VAL A 80 -2.64 -18.04 -15.97
CA VAL A 80 -3.14 -16.69 -15.66
C VAL A 80 -2.26 -16.04 -14.60
N SER A 81 -1.96 -16.74 -13.52
CA SER A 81 -1.21 -16.19 -12.39
C SER A 81 0.29 -16.10 -12.65
N LEU A 82 0.92 -17.17 -13.08
CA LEU A 82 2.38 -17.22 -13.24
C LEU A 82 2.88 -17.19 -14.67
N ALA A 83 2.11 -17.68 -15.64
CA ALA A 83 2.57 -17.68 -17.03
C ALA A 83 2.81 -16.26 -17.57
N SER A 84 2.13 -15.24 -17.03
CA SER A 84 2.39 -13.83 -17.36
C SER A 84 3.83 -13.41 -17.03
N THR A 85 4.46 -14.00 -16.03
CA THR A 85 5.86 -13.75 -15.70
C THR A 85 6.81 -14.21 -16.80
N MET A 86 6.38 -15.19 -17.61
CA MET A 86 7.12 -15.72 -18.75
C MET A 86 6.99 -14.88 -20.03
N GLU A 87 6.05 -13.92 -20.07
CA GLU A 87 5.76 -13.15 -21.30
C GLU A 87 6.99 -12.44 -21.84
N ARG A 88 7.87 -11.97 -20.96
CA ARG A 88 9.14 -11.35 -21.35
C ARG A 88 9.94 -12.20 -22.35
N ARG A 89 9.96 -13.53 -22.21
CA ARG A 89 10.75 -14.45 -23.07
C ARG A 89 9.93 -15.16 -24.14
N THR A 90 8.65 -15.38 -23.94
CA THR A 90 7.82 -16.24 -24.79
C THR A 90 6.54 -15.60 -25.30
N GLY A 91 6.12 -14.48 -24.73
CA GLY A 91 4.85 -13.81 -25.07
C GLY A 91 4.94 -12.89 -26.28
N PRO A 92 3.81 -12.30 -26.66
CA PRO A 92 3.74 -11.36 -27.79
C PRO A 92 4.53 -10.08 -27.57
N ARG A 93 4.78 -9.71 -26.30
CA ARG A 93 5.63 -8.58 -25.90
C ARG A 93 7.01 -9.04 -25.46
N LYS A 94 7.54 -10.09 -26.08
CA LYS A 94 8.91 -10.56 -25.81
C LYS A 94 9.90 -9.41 -25.79
N LEU A 95 10.68 -9.30 -24.71
CA LEU A 95 11.67 -8.26 -24.51
C LEU A 95 13.07 -8.88 -24.41
N ALA A 96 13.93 -8.56 -25.36
CA ALA A 96 15.36 -8.78 -25.21
C ALA A 96 15.96 -7.68 -24.31
N ILE A 97 16.85 -8.06 -23.42
CA ILE A 97 17.55 -7.14 -22.52
C ILE A 97 19.02 -7.14 -22.92
N GLU A 98 19.56 -5.96 -23.18
CA GLU A 98 20.93 -5.76 -23.63
C GLU A 98 21.93 -6.31 -22.60
N ASP A 99 23.03 -6.89 -23.04
CA ASP A 99 24.05 -7.51 -22.16
C ASP A 99 24.66 -6.53 -21.16
N SER A 100 24.70 -5.24 -21.51
CA SER A 100 25.16 -4.16 -20.63
C SER A 100 24.23 -3.87 -19.44
N VAL A 101 22.98 -4.34 -19.45
CA VAL A 101 22.03 -4.16 -18.35
C VAL A 101 22.23 -5.26 -17.32
N ALA A 102 22.99 -4.97 -16.27
CA ALA A 102 23.15 -5.85 -15.12
C ALA A 102 21.85 -5.96 -14.30
N PRO A 103 21.69 -6.99 -13.43
CA PRO A 103 20.61 -7.04 -12.43
C PRO A 103 20.52 -5.77 -11.59
N ALA A 104 19.32 -5.41 -11.13
CA ALA A 104 19.12 -4.26 -10.25
C ALA A 104 19.71 -4.52 -8.86
N THR A 105 19.53 -5.73 -8.36
CA THR A 105 20.12 -6.19 -7.10
C THR A 105 21.59 -6.51 -7.30
N VAL A 106 22.45 -5.79 -6.61
CA VAL A 106 23.91 -5.96 -6.70
C VAL A 106 24.47 -6.35 -5.35
N TRP A 107 25.24 -7.44 -5.32
CA TRP A 107 26.01 -7.81 -4.13
C TRP A 107 27.05 -6.75 -3.80
N HIS A 108 27.01 -6.24 -2.56
CA HIS A 108 28.01 -5.30 -2.07
C HIS A 108 28.55 -5.78 -0.72
N PRO A 109 29.82 -6.23 -0.67
CA PRO A 109 30.40 -6.83 0.55
C PRO A 109 30.35 -5.91 1.77
N ALA A 110 30.58 -4.60 1.58
CA ALA A 110 30.55 -3.64 2.68
C ALA A 110 29.14 -3.44 3.25
N ALA A 111 28.09 -3.47 2.40
CA ALA A 111 26.70 -3.41 2.88
C ALA A 111 26.34 -4.62 3.73
N ALA A 112 26.86 -5.80 3.40
CA ALA A 112 26.57 -7.04 4.13
C ALA A 112 27.07 -6.99 5.59
N VAL A 113 28.06 -6.16 5.90
CA VAL A 113 28.57 -5.94 7.26
C VAL A 113 28.10 -4.61 7.88
N GLY A 114 27.06 -4.01 7.34
CA GLY A 114 26.47 -2.78 7.87
C GLY A 114 27.24 -1.49 7.59
N ALA A 115 28.21 -1.51 6.68
CA ALA A 115 28.91 -0.29 6.28
C ALA A 115 28.01 0.55 5.35
N GLN A 116 27.96 1.85 5.62
CA GLN A 116 27.23 2.79 4.79
C GLN A 116 27.90 2.95 3.42
N ILE A 117 27.11 2.86 2.34
CA ILE A 117 27.61 2.96 0.98
C ILE A 117 26.99 4.17 0.28
N GLY A 118 27.83 5.02 -0.27
CA GLY A 118 27.41 6.14 -1.10
C GLY A 118 27.06 7.41 -0.34
N PRO A 119 26.79 8.49 -1.07
CA PRO A 119 26.44 9.78 -0.50
C PRO A 119 25.02 9.77 0.06
N THR A 120 24.69 10.76 0.92
CA THR A 120 23.31 10.98 1.39
C THR A 120 22.39 11.25 0.21
N ALA A 121 21.32 10.45 0.09
CA ALA A 121 20.34 10.56 -0.99
C ALA A 121 19.40 11.77 -0.81
N GLY A 122 18.69 12.13 -1.90
CA GLY A 122 17.62 13.13 -1.89
C GLY A 122 18.08 14.55 -2.24
N PRO A 123 17.32 15.59 -1.83
CA PRO A 123 17.56 16.98 -2.16
C PRO A 123 18.88 17.50 -1.60
N ALA A 124 19.38 18.61 -2.17
CA ALA A 124 20.65 19.22 -1.76
C ALA A 124 20.65 19.67 -0.29
N HIS A 125 19.50 20.10 0.20
CA HIS A 125 19.33 20.63 1.57
C HIS A 125 18.26 19.83 2.32
N GLU A 126 18.43 19.75 3.65
CA GLU A 126 17.38 19.29 4.54
C GLU A 126 16.60 20.49 5.05
N ARG A 127 15.27 20.44 4.87
CA ARG A 127 14.39 21.50 5.33
C ARG A 127 13.03 20.90 5.68
N PHE A 128 12.45 21.37 6.79
CA PHE A 128 11.09 20.98 7.15
C PHE A 128 10.32 22.17 7.74
N VAL A 129 9.42 22.72 6.94
CA VAL A 129 8.60 23.88 7.32
C VAL A 129 7.13 23.47 7.37
N ARG A 130 6.53 23.56 8.56
CA ARG A 130 5.10 23.32 8.78
C ARG A 130 4.28 24.51 8.30
N SER A 131 2.99 24.28 8.00
CA SER A 131 2.05 25.35 7.82
C SER A 131 1.96 26.23 9.08
N ARG A 132 1.75 27.53 8.87
CA ARG A 132 1.59 28.51 9.95
C ARG A 132 0.15 28.61 10.46
N ASN A 133 -0.73 27.69 10.07
CA ASN A 133 -2.14 27.74 10.44
C ASN A 133 -2.28 27.70 11.97
N ASP A 134 -3.01 28.67 12.51
CA ASP A 134 -3.54 28.60 13.85
C ASP A 134 -4.46 27.36 13.96
N ALA A 135 -4.32 26.61 15.04
CA ALA A 135 -5.20 25.46 15.29
C ALA A 135 -6.67 25.91 15.52
N GLY A 136 -6.86 27.19 15.87
CA GLY A 136 -8.15 27.69 16.31
C GLY A 136 -8.57 27.14 17.67
N PRO A 137 -9.77 27.49 18.16
CA PRO A 137 -10.30 26.99 19.43
C PRO A 137 -10.52 25.48 19.36
N LEU A 138 -10.37 24.82 20.52
CA LEU A 138 -10.67 23.39 20.63
C LEU A 138 -12.18 23.16 20.42
N PRO A 139 -12.58 22.24 19.51
CA PRO A 139 -13.99 21.91 19.33
C PRO A 139 -14.62 21.35 20.61
N LYS A 140 -15.92 21.63 20.80
CA LYS A 140 -16.69 21.08 21.93
C LYS A 140 -17.05 19.61 21.72
N ASN A 141 -17.23 19.20 20.48
CA ASN A 141 -17.62 17.83 20.11
C ASN A 141 -16.36 16.97 19.93
N ASP A 142 -16.29 15.84 20.61
CA ASP A 142 -15.17 14.92 20.56
C ASP A 142 -14.98 14.27 19.18
N ALA A 143 -16.05 14.11 18.37
CA ALA A 143 -15.91 13.67 16.99
C ALA A 143 -15.12 14.70 16.15
N ASP A 144 -15.33 16.00 16.36
CA ASP A 144 -14.58 17.04 15.65
C ASP A 144 -13.11 17.07 16.06
N ILE A 145 -12.83 16.76 17.33
CA ILE A 145 -11.45 16.57 17.81
C ILE A 145 -10.82 15.35 17.13
N ALA A 146 -11.52 14.21 17.10
CA ALA A 146 -11.01 12.97 16.52
C ALA A 146 -10.69 13.09 15.02
N TYR A 147 -11.46 13.89 14.28
CA TYR A 147 -11.23 14.12 12.84
C TYR A 147 -10.26 15.28 12.55
N ALA A 148 -9.81 16.02 13.56
CA ALA A 148 -8.86 17.09 13.34
C ALA A 148 -7.53 16.56 12.76
N PRO A 149 -6.88 17.29 11.83
CA PRO A 149 -5.54 16.94 11.34
C PRO A 149 -4.52 16.85 12.49
N VAL A 150 -3.53 15.97 12.35
CA VAL A 150 -2.41 15.87 13.31
C VAL A 150 -1.73 17.21 13.50
N ALA A 151 -1.58 17.98 12.43
CA ALA A 151 -1.03 19.33 12.47
C ALA A 151 -1.77 20.25 13.48
N LYS A 152 -3.11 20.15 13.61
CA LYS A 152 -3.91 20.87 14.60
C LYS A 152 -3.86 20.23 15.97
N LEU A 153 -4.04 18.91 16.07
CA LEU A 153 -3.95 18.15 17.33
C LEU A 153 -2.64 18.44 18.05
N SER A 154 -1.52 18.45 17.31
CA SER A 154 -0.20 18.76 17.87
C SER A 154 -0.11 20.15 18.49
N ARG A 155 -0.77 21.16 17.90
CA ARG A 155 -0.79 22.53 18.44
C ARG A 155 -1.60 22.62 19.73
N TRP A 156 -2.78 21.99 19.78
CA TRP A 156 -3.60 21.95 21.00
C TRP A 156 -2.90 21.22 22.14
N ILE A 157 -2.15 20.15 21.85
CA ILE A 157 -1.36 19.42 22.84
C ILE A 157 -0.16 20.28 23.31
N GLU A 158 0.61 20.85 22.39
CA GLU A 158 1.75 21.73 22.67
C GLU A 158 1.36 22.89 23.58
N THR A 159 0.21 23.52 23.33
CA THR A 159 -0.34 24.62 24.14
C THR A 159 -1.13 24.14 25.34
N ARG A 160 -1.26 22.85 25.58
CA ARG A 160 -1.99 22.22 26.70
C ARG A 160 -3.48 22.52 26.72
N VAL A 161 -4.08 22.93 25.62
CA VAL A 161 -5.54 23.12 25.45
C VAL A 161 -6.24 21.75 25.37
N LEU A 162 -5.54 20.75 24.84
CA LEU A 162 -5.93 19.35 24.81
C LEU A 162 -4.85 18.51 25.47
N THR A 163 -5.23 17.58 26.35
CA THR A 163 -4.30 16.59 26.91
C THR A 163 -4.21 15.36 26.02
N SER A 164 -3.05 14.72 26.02
CA SER A 164 -2.84 13.43 25.34
C SER A 164 -3.77 12.35 25.90
N GLU A 165 -3.96 12.32 27.23
CA GLU A 165 -4.88 11.37 27.86
C GLU A 165 -6.33 11.56 27.36
N ARG A 166 -6.84 12.81 27.29
CA ARG A 166 -8.19 13.08 26.76
C ARG A 166 -8.31 12.63 25.31
N LEU A 167 -7.33 12.99 24.48
CA LEU A 167 -7.33 12.60 23.07
C LEU A 167 -7.31 11.07 22.90
N THR A 168 -6.50 10.38 23.71
CA THR A 168 -6.43 8.91 23.70
C THR A 168 -7.76 8.29 24.08
N ARG A 169 -8.45 8.79 25.12
CA ARG A 169 -9.79 8.32 25.51
C ARG A 169 -10.81 8.51 24.41
N ILE A 170 -10.81 9.65 23.73
CA ILE A 170 -11.70 9.91 22.59
C ILE A 170 -11.54 8.81 21.52
N TYR A 171 -10.31 8.45 21.15
CA TYR A 171 -10.07 7.39 20.15
C TYR A 171 -10.42 5.99 20.69
N LEU A 172 -10.15 5.67 21.95
CA LEU A 172 -10.54 4.40 22.56
C LEU A 172 -12.05 4.20 22.52
N GLU A 173 -12.82 5.21 22.94
CA GLU A 173 -14.29 5.19 22.90
C GLU A 173 -14.82 5.04 21.47
N ARG A 174 -14.19 5.70 20.49
CA ARG A 174 -14.55 5.55 19.08
C ARG A 174 -14.24 4.16 18.54
N ILE A 175 -13.12 3.57 18.90
CA ILE A 175 -12.79 2.18 18.54
C ILE A 175 -13.85 1.24 19.11
N GLN A 176 -14.16 1.33 20.40
CA GLN A 176 -15.16 0.49 21.06
C GLN A 176 -16.54 0.61 20.38
N ARG A 177 -16.92 1.82 19.98
CA ARG A 177 -18.22 2.10 19.35
C ARG A 177 -18.31 1.62 17.91
N PHE A 178 -17.28 1.72 17.13
CA PHE A 178 -17.37 1.61 15.67
C PHE A 178 -16.63 0.42 15.07
N ASP A 179 -15.59 -0.13 15.73
CA ASP A 179 -14.74 -1.14 15.10
C ASP A 179 -15.47 -2.46 14.84
N GLY A 180 -16.51 -2.78 15.60
CA GLY A 180 -17.35 -3.96 15.34
C GLY A 180 -17.95 -3.99 13.93
N LYS A 181 -18.15 -2.82 13.28
CA LYS A 181 -18.60 -2.71 11.89
C LYS A 181 -17.46 -2.82 10.88
N LEU A 182 -16.25 -2.41 11.27
CA LEU A 182 -15.11 -2.29 10.37
C LEU A 182 -14.14 -3.47 10.46
N ARG A 183 -13.99 -4.07 11.63
CA ARG A 183 -12.98 -5.11 11.91
C ARG A 183 -11.57 -4.63 11.54
N SER A 184 -11.28 -3.37 11.89
CA SER A 184 -10.01 -2.71 11.56
C SER A 184 -8.94 -2.89 12.64
N VAL A 185 -9.31 -3.35 13.84
CA VAL A 185 -8.42 -3.54 14.99
C VAL A 185 -8.25 -5.03 15.32
N ILE A 186 -7.02 -5.50 15.38
CA ILE A 186 -6.67 -6.85 15.82
C ILE A 186 -6.40 -6.87 17.33
N THR A 187 -5.61 -5.90 17.83
CA THR A 187 -5.27 -5.79 19.26
C THR A 187 -5.37 -4.35 19.69
N LEU A 188 -6.24 -4.10 20.66
CA LEU A 188 -6.34 -2.81 21.35
C LEU A 188 -5.30 -2.78 22.47
N THR A 189 -4.59 -1.65 22.62
CA THR A 189 -3.50 -1.50 23.60
C THR A 189 -3.87 -0.45 24.66
N GLU A 190 -5.07 -0.53 25.23
CA GLU A 190 -5.67 0.52 26.06
C GLU A 190 -4.79 0.94 27.25
N ASP A 191 -4.38 -0.02 28.12
CA ASP A 191 -3.55 0.27 29.29
C ASP A 191 -2.21 0.89 28.91
N HIS A 192 -1.55 0.33 27.87
CA HIS A 192 -0.31 0.87 27.33
C HIS A 192 -0.52 2.31 26.83
N ALA A 193 -1.56 2.54 26.03
CA ALA A 193 -1.86 3.84 25.45
C ALA A 193 -2.12 4.90 26.54
N LEU A 194 -2.95 4.59 27.54
CA LEU A 194 -3.24 5.51 28.64
C LEU A 194 -2.00 5.82 29.49
N ALA A 195 -1.16 4.81 29.76
CA ALA A 195 0.09 5.03 30.49
C ALA A 195 1.04 5.97 29.72
N ARG A 196 1.20 5.73 28.39
CA ARG A 196 2.03 6.58 27.52
C ARG A 196 1.46 7.98 27.36
N ALA A 197 0.14 8.12 27.25
CA ALA A 197 -0.52 9.42 27.14
C ALA A 197 -0.30 10.29 28.41
N ARG A 198 -0.48 9.70 29.61
CA ARG A 198 -0.19 10.38 30.88
C ARG A 198 1.28 10.77 31.00
N LEU A 199 2.21 9.93 30.54
CA LEU A 199 3.62 10.26 30.50
C LEU A 199 3.88 11.47 29.59
N ALA A 200 3.28 11.49 28.39
CA ALA A 200 3.39 12.60 27.45
C ALA A 200 2.87 13.90 28.08
N ASP A 201 1.70 13.88 28.74
CA ASP A 201 1.14 15.05 29.40
C ASP A 201 2.07 15.57 30.53
N LYS A 202 2.67 14.66 31.32
CA LYS A 202 3.66 15.00 32.34
C LYS A 202 4.92 15.63 31.76
N GLU A 203 5.45 15.07 30.67
CA GLU A 203 6.64 15.60 29.99
C GLU A 203 6.38 16.99 29.42
N ILE A 204 5.24 17.18 28.73
CA ILE A 204 4.85 18.47 28.14
C ILE A 204 4.64 19.53 29.22
N ALA A 205 3.98 19.16 30.33
CA ALA A 205 3.81 20.06 31.46
C ALA A 205 5.14 20.50 32.09
N ALA A 206 6.15 19.64 32.07
CA ALA A 206 7.52 19.91 32.49
C ALA A 206 8.38 20.63 31.44
N GLY A 207 7.81 21.08 30.31
CA GLY A 207 8.51 21.77 29.23
C GLY A 207 9.32 20.86 28.28
N LYS A 208 9.15 19.54 28.39
CA LYS A 208 9.85 18.56 27.56
C LYS A 208 8.99 18.16 26.36
N TYR A 209 8.72 19.08 25.44
CA TYR A 209 7.98 18.80 24.23
C TYR A 209 8.91 18.20 23.17
N ARG A 210 8.60 16.97 22.68
CA ARG A 210 9.43 16.21 21.75
C ARG A 210 9.15 16.56 20.28
N GLY A 211 8.06 17.27 19.99
CA GLY A 211 7.67 17.68 18.65
C GLY A 211 6.25 17.28 18.26
N PRO A 212 5.88 17.43 16.97
CA PRO A 212 4.48 17.37 16.52
C PRO A 212 3.73 16.06 16.76
N LEU A 213 4.43 14.96 16.99
CA LEU A 213 3.80 13.67 17.29
C LEU A 213 3.72 13.36 18.79
N HIS A 214 4.25 14.23 19.66
CA HIS A 214 4.24 14.00 21.09
C HIS A 214 2.82 14.00 21.64
N GLY A 215 2.43 12.86 22.24
CA GLY A 215 1.09 12.66 22.79
C GLY A 215 0.01 12.36 21.74
N ILE A 216 0.34 12.14 20.48
CA ILE A 216 -0.62 11.83 19.40
C ILE A 216 -0.88 10.33 19.32
N PRO A 217 -2.15 9.87 19.47
CA PRO A 217 -2.51 8.47 19.35
C PRO A 217 -2.46 7.98 17.90
N TYR A 218 -1.86 6.80 17.66
CA TYR A 218 -1.73 6.20 16.33
C TYR A 218 -1.93 4.68 16.36
N GLY A 219 -2.19 4.12 15.18
CA GLY A 219 -2.23 2.67 14.98
C GLY A 219 -1.15 2.19 14.03
N VAL A 220 -0.70 0.95 14.19
CA VAL A 220 0.24 0.32 13.26
C VAL A 220 -0.38 -0.93 12.63
N LYS A 221 -0.10 -1.13 11.34
CA LYS A 221 -0.41 -2.39 10.67
C LYS A 221 0.20 -3.55 11.44
N ASP A 222 -0.56 -4.61 11.65
CA ASP A 222 -0.21 -5.72 12.55
C ASP A 222 0.88 -6.66 11.99
N LEU A 223 1.67 -6.16 11.06
CA LEU A 223 2.93 -6.78 10.63
C LEU A 223 4.17 -6.12 11.24
N LEU A 224 4.00 -5.00 11.97
CA LEU A 224 5.08 -4.31 12.67
C LEU A 224 5.21 -4.88 14.09
N ASP A 225 6.32 -5.53 14.38
CA ASP A 225 6.61 -6.08 15.69
C ASP A 225 6.53 -4.99 16.76
N THR A 226 5.85 -5.30 17.84
CA THR A 226 5.72 -4.43 19.00
C THR A 226 6.02 -5.25 20.24
N LYS A 227 7.03 -4.85 20.98
CA LYS A 227 7.51 -5.57 22.16
C LYS A 227 6.37 -5.85 23.13
N ASP A 228 6.26 -7.11 23.58
CA ASP A 228 5.28 -7.59 24.56
C ASP A 228 3.80 -7.38 24.15
N ILE A 229 3.54 -6.98 22.88
CA ILE A 229 2.22 -6.81 22.33
C ILE A 229 2.01 -7.77 21.15
N ARG A 230 0.92 -8.51 21.19
CA ARG A 230 0.54 -9.46 20.16
C ARG A 230 0.63 -8.85 18.75
N THR A 231 1.32 -9.55 17.83
CA THR A 231 1.55 -9.14 16.45
C THR A 231 1.41 -10.38 15.55
N THR A 232 0.32 -10.46 14.78
CA THR A 232 -0.21 -11.71 14.23
C THR A 232 -0.02 -11.87 12.72
N TRP A 233 0.42 -10.83 12.02
CA TRP A 233 0.48 -10.78 10.55
C TRP A 233 -0.86 -11.11 9.85
N GLY A 234 -1.96 -11.01 10.59
CA GLY A 234 -3.31 -11.35 10.13
C GLY A 234 -3.57 -12.83 9.89
N ALA A 235 -2.61 -13.70 10.20
CA ALA A 235 -2.64 -15.14 9.91
C ALA A 235 -3.04 -15.96 11.13
N GLU A 236 -3.82 -17.01 10.91
CA GLU A 236 -4.41 -17.88 11.92
C GLU A 236 -3.36 -18.52 12.85
N PHE A 237 -2.27 -19.02 12.28
CA PHE A 237 -1.20 -19.72 12.98
C PHE A 237 -0.24 -18.78 13.72
N TYR A 238 -0.31 -17.47 13.49
CA TYR A 238 0.43 -16.46 14.25
C TYR A 238 -0.45 -15.67 15.23
N ARG A 239 -1.69 -16.09 15.46
CA ARG A 239 -2.67 -15.39 16.30
C ARG A 239 -2.15 -14.99 17.68
N ASP A 240 -1.32 -15.83 18.29
CA ASP A 240 -0.80 -15.64 19.65
C ASP A 240 0.69 -15.25 19.69
N ARG A 241 1.27 -14.87 18.55
CA ARG A 241 2.66 -14.45 18.45
C ARG A 241 2.88 -13.12 19.17
N VAL A 242 3.83 -13.10 20.12
CA VAL A 242 4.25 -11.89 20.86
C VAL A 242 5.73 -11.63 20.60
N PRO A 243 6.11 -10.52 19.95
CA PRO A 243 7.50 -10.18 19.69
C PRO A 243 8.25 -9.73 20.96
N ALA A 244 9.56 -10.02 21.00
CA ALA A 244 10.44 -9.59 22.09
C ALA A 244 11.05 -8.18 21.88
N ARG A 245 10.86 -7.58 20.69
CA ARG A 245 11.45 -6.29 20.31
C ARG A 245 10.46 -5.47 19.49
N ASP A 246 10.62 -4.16 19.53
CA ASP A 246 9.90 -3.25 18.65
C ASP A 246 10.51 -3.22 17.24
N ALA A 247 9.67 -3.06 16.24
CA ALA A 247 10.10 -2.65 14.92
C ALA A 247 10.71 -1.24 14.96
N ALA A 248 11.71 -0.97 14.11
CA ALA A 248 12.41 0.32 14.08
C ALA A 248 11.44 1.51 13.96
N VAL A 249 10.37 1.38 13.17
CA VAL A 249 9.34 2.42 13.02
C VAL A 249 8.57 2.64 14.33
N VAL A 250 8.24 1.58 15.07
CA VAL A 250 7.56 1.69 16.38
C VAL A 250 8.48 2.39 17.38
N ALA A 251 9.75 1.98 17.45
CA ALA A 251 10.73 2.60 18.33
C ALA A 251 10.96 4.10 18.02
N LYS A 252 11.00 4.47 16.72
CA LYS A 252 11.13 5.87 16.29
C LYS A 252 9.89 6.70 16.67
N LEU A 253 8.70 6.15 16.53
CA LEU A 253 7.45 6.83 16.96
C LEU A 253 7.36 6.97 18.48
N ASP A 254 7.80 5.95 19.23
CA ASP A 254 7.90 6.04 20.69
C ASP A 254 8.90 7.12 21.13
N ALA A 255 10.07 7.20 20.47
CA ALA A 255 11.06 8.26 20.71
C ALA A 255 10.49 9.66 20.39
N ALA A 256 9.62 9.79 19.39
CA ALA A 256 8.89 11.02 19.09
C ALA A 256 7.75 11.32 20.09
N GLY A 257 7.48 10.39 21.02
CA GLY A 257 6.43 10.52 22.04
C GLY A 257 5.02 10.23 21.55
N ALA A 258 4.87 9.59 20.38
CA ALA A 258 3.56 9.16 19.87
C ALA A 258 2.99 8.00 20.73
N VAL A 259 1.68 7.87 20.78
CA VAL A 259 0.96 6.93 21.65
C VAL A 259 0.37 5.80 20.82
N LEU A 260 0.94 4.59 20.91
CA LEU A 260 0.39 3.42 20.23
C LEU A 260 -0.93 2.99 20.90
N ILE A 261 -2.03 3.04 20.13
CA ILE A 261 -3.36 2.72 20.63
C ILE A 261 -3.90 1.38 20.12
N ALA A 262 -3.45 0.95 18.95
CA ALA A 262 -3.96 -0.29 18.33
C ALA A 262 -2.97 -0.90 17.33
N LYS A 263 -3.02 -2.24 17.24
CA LYS A 263 -2.50 -3.02 16.12
C LYS A 263 -3.64 -3.20 15.12
N LEU A 264 -3.47 -2.68 13.91
CA LEU A 264 -4.51 -2.58 12.90
C LEU A 264 -4.46 -3.75 11.90
N SER A 265 -5.62 -4.19 11.47
CA SER A 265 -5.79 -5.35 10.62
C SER A 265 -5.10 -5.21 9.26
N LEU A 266 -4.77 -6.34 8.70
CA LEU A 266 -4.22 -6.47 7.36
C LEU A 266 -4.74 -7.77 6.76
N GLY A 267 -4.83 -7.86 5.45
CA GLY A 267 -5.02 -9.17 4.84
C GLY A 267 -3.87 -10.10 5.22
N ALA A 268 -4.19 -11.34 5.51
CA ALA A 268 -3.24 -12.33 6.02
C ALA A 268 -1.95 -12.37 5.17
N LEU A 269 -0.80 -12.30 5.84
CA LEU A 269 0.52 -12.23 5.22
C LEU A 269 0.65 -11.11 4.17
N ALA A 270 -0.03 -9.98 4.42
CA ALA A 270 -0.02 -8.78 3.58
C ALA A 270 -0.63 -8.97 2.17
N LEU A 271 -1.70 -9.77 2.04
CA LEU A 271 -2.48 -9.86 0.82
C LEU A 271 -3.95 -9.51 1.08
N ASN A 272 -4.45 -8.50 0.33
CA ASN A 272 -5.86 -8.09 0.37
C ASN A 272 -6.32 -7.62 1.77
N ASP A 273 -7.58 -7.85 2.16
CA ASP A 273 -8.21 -7.31 3.39
C ASP A 273 -8.87 -8.38 4.29
N VAL A 274 -8.64 -9.68 3.98
CA VAL A 274 -9.17 -10.81 4.74
C VAL A 274 -8.11 -11.35 5.71
N TRP A 275 -8.46 -11.41 7.00
CA TRP A 275 -7.61 -11.91 8.09
C TRP A 275 -8.40 -12.90 8.97
N PHE A 276 -7.79 -13.52 9.98
CA PHE A 276 -8.49 -14.51 10.81
C PHE A 276 -9.75 -13.97 11.52
N GLY A 277 -9.88 -12.65 11.72
CA GLY A 277 -11.07 -11.99 12.26
C GLY A 277 -12.15 -11.67 11.23
N GLY A 278 -11.94 -11.95 9.96
CA GLY A 278 -12.85 -11.66 8.85
C GLY A 278 -12.30 -10.62 7.87
N GLN A 279 -13.16 -10.02 7.08
CA GLN A 279 -12.78 -8.96 6.15
C GLN A 279 -12.89 -7.58 6.82
N THR A 280 -11.90 -6.73 6.59
CA THR A 280 -11.94 -5.33 7.02
C THR A 280 -12.79 -4.52 6.06
N MET A 281 -13.75 -3.74 6.57
CA MET A 281 -14.73 -3.05 5.75
C MET A 281 -14.41 -1.57 5.54
N ASN A 282 -14.83 -1.04 4.40
CA ASN A 282 -14.69 0.37 4.06
C ASN A 282 -15.68 1.24 4.84
N PRO A 283 -15.25 2.24 5.61
CA PRO A 283 -16.17 3.08 6.37
C PRO A 283 -17.11 3.95 5.50
N TRP A 284 -16.75 4.21 4.24
CA TRP A 284 -17.61 4.95 3.31
C TRP A 284 -18.74 4.11 2.70
N LEU A 285 -18.50 2.80 2.62
CA LEU A 285 -19.45 1.82 2.08
C LEU A 285 -19.22 0.50 2.82
N PRO A 286 -19.86 0.29 3.98
CA PRO A 286 -19.62 -0.88 4.83
C PRO A 286 -19.99 -2.24 4.19
N GLU A 287 -20.59 -2.23 3.00
CA GLU A 287 -20.89 -3.41 2.19
C GLU A 287 -19.72 -3.84 1.30
N GLU A 288 -18.62 -3.08 1.26
CA GLU A 288 -17.42 -3.45 0.53
C GLU A 288 -16.18 -3.51 1.44
N GLY A 289 -15.18 -4.29 1.07
CA GLY A 289 -13.91 -4.36 1.75
C GLY A 289 -13.12 -3.06 1.67
N ALA A 290 -12.25 -2.83 2.65
CA ALA A 290 -11.39 -1.65 2.72
C ALA A 290 -10.26 -1.66 1.67
N SER A 291 -10.14 -2.73 0.87
CA SER A 291 -8.96 -3.04 0.09
C SER A 291 -7.73 -3.27 0.98
N GLY A 292 -6.61 -3.65 0.39
CA GLY A 292 -5.46 -4.04 1.21
C GLY A 292 -4.11 -3.93 0.52
N SER A 293 -3.14 -4.38 1.23
CA SER A 293 -3.15 -5.10 2.51
C SER A 293 -3.14 -4.21 3.76
N SER A 294 -2.98 -2.88 3.67
CA SER A 294 -3.11 -1.97 4.82
C SER A 294 -4.59 -1.60 5.08
N ALA A 295 -5.44 -2.64 5.18
CA ALA A 295 -6.89 -2.50 5.29
C ALA A 295 -7.31 -1.75 6.57
N GLY A 296 -6.85 -2.21 7.72
CA GLY A 296 -7.10 -1.57 9.01
C GLY A 296 -6.54 -0.16 9.10
N PRO A 297 -5.28 0.10 8.68
CA PRO A 297 -4.74 1.46 8.58
C PRO A 297 -5.63 2.41 7.77
N GLY A 298 -6.09 1.99 6.59
CA GLY A 298 -7.00 2.79 5.77
C GLY A 298 -8.35 3.03 6.45
N ALA A 299 -9.02 1.97 6.89
CA ALA A 299 -10.34 2.05 7.50
C ALA A 299 -10.35 2.83 8.82
N ALA A 300 -9.44 2.52 9.76
CA ALA A 300 -9.37 3.18 11.05
C ALA A 300 -9.06 4.69 10.92
N THR A 301 -8.14 5.06 10.02
CA THR A 301 -7.80 6.46 9.77
C THR A 301 -8.98 7.21 9.16
N ALA A 302 -9.68 6.63 8.18
CA ALA A 302 -10.84 7.23 7.54
C ALA A 302 -12.03 7.39 8.51
N ALA A 303 -12.26 6.42 9.38
CA ALA A 303 -13.33 6.46 10.38
C ALA A 303 -12.99 7.31 11.61
N GLY A 304 -11.82 7.95 11.67
CA GLY A 304 -11.41 8.75 12.83
C GLY A 304 -11.25 7.91 14.11
N LEU A 305 -10.75 6.69 14.00
CA LEU A 305 -10.45 5.81 15.15
C LEU A 305 -9.00 5.97 15.63
N VAL A 306 -8.15 6.60 14.83
CA VAL A 306 -6.78 6.99 15.16
C VAL A 306 -6.46 8.33 14.50
N ALA A 307 -5.47 9.05 15.02
CA ALA A 307 -5.02 10.31 14.41
C ALA A 307 -4.30 10.04 13.07
N PHE A 308 -3.47 9.03 13.02
CA PHE A 308 -2.78 8.51 11.85
C PHE A 308 -2.46 7.03 12.01
N SER A 309 -2.05 6.40 10.94
CA SER A 309 -1.59 5.01 10.99
C SER A 309 -0.36 4.77 10.12
N ILE A 310 0.33 3.66 10.37
CA ILE A 310 1.44 3.17 9.53
C ILE A 310 0.97 1.94 8.76
N GLY A 311 1.06 2.02 7.44
CA GLY A 311 0.86 0.92 6.51
C GLY A 311 2.16 0.38 5.93
N SER A 312 2.04 -0.65 5.10
CA SER A 312 3.14 -1.17 4.29
C SER A 312 2.71 -1.35 2.85
N GLU A 313 3.67 -1.27 1.93
CA GLU A 313 3.41 -1.55 0.52
C GLU A 313 4.55 -2.32 -0.13
N THR A 314 4.17 -3.40 -0.82
CA THR A 314 5.01 -4.16 -1.73
C THR A 314 4.58 -3.90 -3.18
N GLY A 315 3.26 -3.98 -3.46
CA GLY A 315 2.69 -3.84 -4.80
C GLY A 315 1.36 -3.07 -4.88
N GLY A 316 1.08 -2.11 -3.97
CA GLY A 316 -0.16 -1.33 -3.96
C GLY A 316 -0.82 -1.19 -2.59
N SER A 317 -0.24 -1.81 -1.56
CA SER A 317 -0.88 -2.00 -0.25
C SER A 317 -0.97 -0.74 0.64
N ILE A 318 -0.52 0.43 0.21
CA ILE A 318 -0.83 1.76 0.76
C ILE A 318 -1.76 2.50 -0.20
N VAL A 319 -1.41 2.50 -1.50
CA VAL A 319 -2.16 3.21 -2.54
C VAL A 319 -3.60 2.73 -2.61
N SER A 320 -3.82 1.41 -2.66
CA SER A 320 -5.15 0.82 -2.84
C SER A 320 -6.10 1.11 -1.67
N PRO A 321 -5.76 0.80 -0.40
CA PRO A 321 -6.64 1.14 0.71
C PRO A 321 -6.73 2.65 0.98
N ALA A 322 -5.71 3.45 0.64
CA ALA A 322 -5.80 4.90 0.74
C ALA A 322 -6.85 5.46 -0.23
N MET A 323 -6.83 5.01 -1.49
CA MET A 323 -7.84 5.40 -2.48
C MET A 323 -9.23 4.90 -2.09
N ARG A 324 -9.37 3.63 -1.67
CA ARG A 324 -10.64 3.01 -1.29
C ARG A 324 -11.29 3.69 -0.09
N CYS A 325 -10.52 3.95 0.96
CA CYS A 325 -11.00 4.57 2.19
C CYS A 325 -10.96 6.10 2.17
N GLY A 326 -10.46 6.73 1.11
CA GLY A 326 -10.42 8.18 0.96
C GLY A 326 -9.49 8.88 1.94
N VAL A 327 -8.36 8.29 2.26
CA VAL A 327 -7.29 8.87 3.09
C VAL A 327 -6.07 9.22 2.24
N THR A 328 -5.17 10.03 2.77
CA THR A 328 -3.87 10.28 2.18
C THR A 328 -2.93 9.12 2.51
N GLY A 329 -2.40 8.46 1.48
CA GLY A 329 -1.41 7.40 1.62
C GLY A 329 -0.07 7.83 1.02
N LEU A 330 0.98 7.89 1.84
CA LEU A 330 2.33 8.18 1.37
C LEU A 330 3.18 6.91 1.44
N ARG A 331 3.52 6.37 0.27
CA ARG A 331 4.54 5.33 0.14
C ARG A 331 5.88 6.01 -0.13
N PRO A 332 6.83 5.99 0.81
CA PRO A 332 8.13 6.62 0.61
C PRO A 332 8.98 5.88 -0.42
N THR A 333 10.06 6.51 -0.84
CA THR A 333 11.12 5.85 -1.60
C THR A 333 11.64 4.62 -0.85
N TYR A 334 11.87 3.54 -1.57
CA TYR A 334 12.50 2.34 -1.02
C TYR A 334 13.83 2.68 -0.33
N GLY A 335 13.99 2.22 0.90
CA GLY A 335 15.16 2.50 1.74
C GLY A 335 15.11 3.80 2.57
N ARG A 336 14.11 4.68 2.39
CA ARG A 336 13.97 5.87 3.23
C ARG A 336 13.54 5.55 4.66
N VAL A 337 12.65 4.58 4.83
CA VAL A 337 12.12 4.14 6.13
C VAL A 337 12.63 2.73 6.39
N PRO A 338 13.30 2.48 7.52
CA PRO A 338 13.83 1.17 7.86
C PRO A 338 12.72 0.17 8.15
N ARG A 339 12.95 -1.10 7.78
CA ARG A 339 11.98 -2.19 7.89
C ARG A 339 12.32 -3.21 8.98
N THR A 340 13.36 -2.99 9.76
CA THR A 340 13.74 -3.86 10.88
C THR A 340 12.53 -4.13 11.77
N GLY A 341 12.21 -5.41 12.02
CA GLY A 341 11.05 -5.84 12.82
C GLY A 341 9.70 -5.73 12.11
N ALA A 342 9.67 -5.43 10.81
CA ALA A 342 8.48 -5.63 9.98
C ALA A 342 8.49 -7.04 9.40
N MET A 343 7.31 -7.68 9.28
CA MET A 343 7.17 -8.91 8.51
C MET A 343 7.68 -8.69 7.09
N THR A 344 8.59 -9.49 6.64
CA THR A 344 9.06 -9.46 5.26
C THR A 344 8.08 -10.19 4.36
N LEU A 345 7.62 -9.51 3.30
CA LEU A 345 6.96 -10.13 2.17
C LEU A 345 7.91 -10.22 0.97
N CYS A 346 8.65 -9.14 0.71
CA CYS A 346 9.60 -9.06 -0.39
C CYS A 346 10.73 -8.11 -0.01
N TRP A 347 11.94 -8.64 0.21
CA TRP A 347 13.10 -7.86 0.68
C TRP A 347 13.42 -6.68 -0.23
N SER A 348 13.23 -6.84 -1.54
CA SER A 348 13.60 -5.82 -2.50
C SER A 348 12.48 -4.83 -2.85
N LEU A 349 11.26 -4.99 -2.27
CA LEU A 349 10.10 -4.14 -2.59
C LEU A 349 9.43 -3.51 -1.38
N ASP A 350 9.45 -4.13 -0.19
CA ASP A 350 8.68 -3.67 0.97
C ASP A 350 9.04 -2.26 1.41
N LYS A 351 8.04 -1.45 1.65
CA LYS A 351 8.12 -0.07 2.13
C LYS A 351 7.10 0.16 3.23
N LEU A 352 7.44 0.96 4.23
CA LEU A 352 6.56 1.39 5.30
C LEU A 352 6.24 2.87 5.13
N GLY A 353 4.97 3.25 5.31
CA GLY A 353 4.59 4.63 5.12
C GLY A 353 3.33 5.05 5.87
N PRO A 354 3.16 6.38 6.09
CA PRO A 354 2.01 6.91 6.78
C PRO A 354 0.73 6.89 5.96
N MET A 355 -0.39 6.63 6.64
CA MET A 355 -1.75 6.83 6.16
C MET A 355 -2.44 7.82 7.10
N THR A 356 -2.91 8.93 6.55
CA THR A 356 -3.37 10.11 7.30
C THR A 356 -4.61 10.72 6.66
N ARG A 357 -5.24 11.69 7.32
CA ARG A 357 -6.36 12.42 6.73
C ARG A 357 -5.95 13.65 5.90
N GLY A 358 -4.66 14.02 5.92
CA GLY A 358 -4.13 15.13 5.13
C GLY A 358 -2.65 14.99 4.82
N VAL A 359 -2.20 15.68 3.78
CA VAL A 359 -0.84 15.55 3.22
C VAL A 359 0.23 16.05 4.20
N GLU A 360 0.00 17.17 4.91
CA GLU A 360 0.97 17.68 5.87
C GLU A 360 1.20 16.70 7.01
N ASP A 361 0.14 16.04 7.49
CA ASP A 361 0.22 15.01 8.53
C ASP A 361 1.10 13.83 8.09
N ALA A 362 0.98 13.39 6.83
CA ALA A 362 1.83 12.34 6.27
C ALA A 362 3.32 12.72 6.30
N MET A 363 3.63 13.99 6.03
CA MET A 363 5.01 14.48 6.08
C MET A 363 5.55 14.61 7.52
N LEU A 364 4.71 14.99 8.49
CA LEU A 364 5.08 15.00 9.92
C LEU A 364 5.48 13.59 10.38
N VAL A 365 4.68 12.60 10.01
CA VAL A 365 4.94 11.19 10.35
C VAL A 365 6.17 10.67 9.59
N LEU A 366 6.27 10.92 8.27
CA LEU A 366 7.43 10.50 7.48
C LEU A 366 8.74 11.00 8.08
N LYS A 367 8.80 12.27 8.50
CA LYS A 367 9.98 12.85 9.15
C LYS A 367 10.40 12.05 10.38
N ALA A 368 9.44 11.65 11.21
CA ALA A 368 9.71 10.91 12.43
C ALA A 368 10.23 9.47 12.18
N ILE A 369 9.71 8.80 11.14
CA ILE A 369 10.05 7.39 10.88
C ILE A 369 11.21 7.19 9.90
N SER A 370 11.68 8.25 9.22
CA SER A 370 12.78 8.20 8.26
C SER A 370 14.14 7.95 8.92
N GLY A 371 15.11 7.52 8.12
CA GLY A 371 16.52 7.39 8.47
C GLY A 371 17.01 5.95 8.46
N VAL A 372 18.30 5.78 8.67
CA VAL A 372 18.97 4.47 8.65
C VAL A 372 18.69 3.67 9.92
N ASP A 373 18.79 2.36 9.77
CA ASP A 373 18.80 1.39 10.86
C ASP A 373 19.74 0.23 10.52
N ALA A 374 20.56 -0.18 11.48
CA ALA A 374 21.56 -1.22 11.27
C ALA A 374 20.96 -2.61 10.97
N GLY A 375 19.72 -2.84 11.35
CA GLY A 375 18.99 -4.08 11.07
C GLY A 375 18.39 -4.15 9.66
N ASP A 376 18.39 -3.05 8.90
CA ASP A 376 17.92 -3.00 7.52
C ASP A 376 19.00 -2.45 6.58
N VAL A 377 19.74 -3.36 5.95
CA VAL A 377 20.83 -3.03 5.01
C VAL A 377 20.39 -2.23 3.79
N ALA A 378 19.09 -2.19 3.50
CA ALA A 378 18.55 -1.38 2.42
C ALA A 378 18.23 0.05 2.86
N SER A 379 18.23 0.36 4.17
CA SER A 379 17.99 1.71 4.65
C SER A 379 19.18 2.61 4.32
N VAL A 380 18.89 3.81 3.79
CA VAL A 380 19.91 4.76 3.36
C VAL A 380 19.72 6.11 4.03
N PRO A 381 20.80 6.87 4.28
CA PRO A 381 20.68 8.25 4.74
C PRO A 381 20.08 9.09 3.60
N ALA A 382 18.99 9.79 3.90
CA ALA A 382 18.31 10.60 2.91
C ALA A 382 17.79 11.90 3.52
N ARG A 383 18.06 13.02 2.84
CA ARG A 383 17.54 14.33 3.23
C ARG A 383 16.05 14.45 2.87
N LEU A 384 15.35 15.28 3.62
CA LEU A 384 13.93 15.59 3.38
C LEU A 384 13.78 17.12 3.25
N ASP A 385 13.37 17.59 2.07
CA ASP A 385 13.05 19.00 1.84
C ASP A 385 11.53 19.16 1.66
N PHE A 386 10.85 19.59 2.71
CA PHE A 386 9.44 19.88 2.70
C PHE A 386 9.15 21.28 3.26
N ASP A 387 8.38 22.05 2.53
CA ASP A 387 7.89 23.35 2.94
C ASP A 387 6.40 23.48 2.57
N ALA A 388 5.53 23.41 3.59
CA ALA A 388 4.07 23.51 3.43
C ALA A 388 3.59 24.88 2.89
N THR A 389 4.47 25.89 2.90
CA THR A 389 4.18 27.26 2.43
C THR A 389 4.73 27.55 1.05
N ALA A 390 5.56 26.66 0.50
CA ALA A 390 6.19 26.87 -0.81
C ALA A 390 5.19 26.82 -1.96
N LYS A 391 5.37 27.71 -2.92
CA LYS A 391 4.59 27.73 -4.16
C LYS A 391 4.94 26.51 -5.03
N VAL A 392 3.94 26.01 -5.76
CA VAL A 392 4.08 24.87 -6.68
C VAL A 392 4.07 25.30 -8.15
N ALA A 393 3.76 26.56 -8.42
CA ALA A 393 3.76 27.11 -9.77
C ALA A 393 5.14 26.96 -10.45
N GLY A 394 5.14 26.63 -11.73
CA GLY A 394 6.34 26.42 -12.54
C GLY A 394 6.84 24.96 -12.56
N LEU A 395 6.38 24.09 -11.65
CA LEU A 395 6.72 22.67 -11.70
C LEU A 395 6.07 22.00 -12.93
N LYS A 396 6.77 21.04 -13.50
CA LYS A 396 6.29 20.21 -14.63
C LYS A 396 5.65 18.93 -14.11
N VAL A 397 4.38 18.70 -14.43
CA VAL A 397 3.68 17.47 -14.09
C VAL A 397 3.50 16.60 -15.33
N GLY A 398 4.14 15.44 -15.33
CA GLY A 398 3.97 14.43 -16.37
C GLY A 398 2.63 13.70 -16.22
N TYR A 399 2.01 13.36 -17.35
CA TYR A 399 0.79 12.55 -17.38
C TYR A 399 0.73 11.69 -18.64
N PHE A 400 0.02 10.58 -18.59
CA PHE A 400 -0.16 9.67 -19.72
C PHE A 400 -1.51 9.95 -20.38
N ALA A 401 -1.50 10.58 -21.56
CA ALA A 401 -2.71 11.03 -22.23
C ALA A 401 -3.70 9.89 -22.57
N GLY A 402 -3.21 8.69 -22.85
CA GLY A 402 -4.03 7.49 -23.06
C GLY A 402 -4.72 7.06 -21.77
N TRP A 403 -3.99 6.99 -20.65
CA TRP A 403 -4.52 6.54 -19.36
C TRP A 403 -5.62 7.46 -18.80
N MET A 404 -5.59 8.74 -19.15
CA MET A 404 -6.64 9.69 -18.75
C MET A 404 -7.98 9.49 -19.51
N LYS A 405 -7.99 8.67 -20.58
CA LYS A 405 -9.16 8.44 -21.43
C LYS A 405 -9.81 7.07 -21.20
N GLU A 406 -9.15 6.18 -20.49
CA GLU A 406 -9.56 4.80 -20.27
C GLU A 406 -9.56 4.44 -18.78
N ALA A 407 -10.30 3.42 -18.39
CA ALA A 407 -10.30 2.93 -17.01
C ALA A 407 -8.87 2.60 -16.54
N PRO A 408 -8.57 2.81 -15.24
CA PRO A 408 -9.47 3.22 -14.16
C PRO A 408 -9.70 4.74 -14.03
N ALA A 409 -9.27 5.59 -14.99
CA ALA A 409 -9.44 7.03 -14.91
C ALA A 409 -10.92 7.45 -14.96
N THR A 410 -11.27 8.40 -14.11
CA THR A 410 -12.59 8.97 -13.97
C THR A 410 -12.57 10.48 -14.28
N ASP A 411 -13.72 11.15 -14.21
CA ASP A 411 -13.78 12.61 -14.29
C ASP A 411 -13.03 13.29 -13.14
N VAL A 412 -12.90 12.63 -11.98
CA VAL A 412 -12.13 13.15 -10.85
C VAL A 412 -10.64 13.23 -11.20
N ASP A 413 -10.10 12.21 -11.90
CA ASP A 413 -8.69 12.21 -12.33
C ASP A 413 -8.42 13.34 -13.33
N ARG A 414 -9.31 13.52 -14.29
CA ARG A 414 -9.24 14.62 -15.27
C ARG A 414 -9.34 15.98 -14.62
N ALA A 415 -10.27 16.14 -13.66
CA ALA A 415 -10.43 17.39 -12.90
C ALA A 415 -9.20 17.70 -12.04
N ALA A 416 -8.52 16.68 -11.50
CA ALA A 416 -7.28 16.86 -10.75
C ALA A 416 -6.16 17.42 -11.65
N LEU A 417 -6.00 16.91 -12.88
CA LEU A 417 -5.04 17.44 -13.84
C LEU A 417 -5.34 18.91 -14.19
N GLU A 418 -6.61 19.27 -14.42
CA GLU A 418 -7.02 20.66 -14.67
C GLU A 418 -6.78 21.55 -13.43
N SER A 419 -6.96 21.02 -12.23
CA SER A 419 -6.65 21.75 -10.99
C SER A 419 -5.16 22.05 -10.87
N LEU A 420 -4.27 21.12 -11.24
CA LEU A 420 -2.83 21.37 -11.26
C LEU A 420 -2.44 22.48 -12.26
N LYS A 421 -3.08 22.53 -13.43
CA LYS A 421 -2.89 23.66 -14.38
C LYS A 421 -3.29 24.99 -13.74
N LYS A 422 -4.45 25.06 -13.09
CA LYS A 422 -4.93 26.27 -12.40
C LYS A 422 -3.99 26.69 -11.25
N LEU A 423 -3.29 25.76 -10.63
CA LEU A 423 -2.27 26.00 -9.61
C LEU A 423 -0.93 26.45 -10.20
N GLY A 424 -0.82 26.57 -11.53
CA GLY A 424 0.35 27.05 -12.24
C GLY A 424 1.39 26.00 -12.59
N LEU A 425 1.05 24.71 -12.49
CA LEU A 425 1.93 23.65 -12.99
C LEU A 425 1.79 23.50 -14.51
N THR A 426 2.86 23.07 -15.17
CA THR A 426 2.88 22.80 -16.61
C THR A 426 2.69 21.31 -16.87
N PRO A 427 1.54 20.87 -17.41
CA PRO A 427 1.35 19.48 -17.79
C PRO A 427 2.21 19.11 -19.00
N VAL A 428 2.88 17.98 -18.92
CA VAL A 428 3.74 17.43 -19.98
C VAL A 428 3.26 16.02 -20.31
N PRO A 429 2.81 15.73 -21.53
CA PRO A 429 2.47 14.37 -21.92
C PRO A 429 3.75 13.54 -21.99
N VAL A 430 3.73 12.38 -21.30
CA VAL A 430 4.83 11.42 -21.30
C VAL A 430 4.35 10.07 -21.81
N THR A 431 5.29 9.23 -22.21
CA THR A 431 5.00 7.89 -22.71
C THR A 431 5.94 6.86 -22.08
N LEU A 432 5.46 5.62 -22.00
CA LEU A 432 6.23 4.45 -21.65
C LEU A 432 6.30 3.50 -22.84
N PRO A 433 7.40 2.77 -23.02
CA PRO A 433 7.45 1.66 -23.97
C PRO A 433 6.38 0.60 -23.65
N ASP A 434 5.92 -0.12 -24.65
CA ASP A 434 4.98 -1.24 -24.47
C ASP A 434 5.74 -2.51 -24.06
N TRP A 435 6.21 -2.54 -22.80
CA TRP A 435 6.94 -3.67 -22.23
C TRP A 435 6.01 -4.53 -21.35
N PRO A 436 6.33 -5.81 -21.15
CA PRO A 436 5.54 -6.71 -20.31
C PRO A 436 5.81 -6.46 -18.80
N TYR A 437 5.39 -5.31 -18.27
CA TYR A 437 5.69 -4.88 -16.90
C TYR A 437 5.28 -5.90 -15.85
N GLN A 438 4.22 -6.68 -16.08
CA GLN A 438 3.77 -7.74 -15.16
C GLN A 438 4.81 -8.86 -15.01
N SER A 439 5.75 -9.01 -15.95
CA SER A 439 6.86 -9.97 -15.81
C SER A 439 7.81 -9.61 -14.65
N LEU A 440 7.78 -8.38 -14.14
CA LEU A 440 8.50 -7.99 -12.93
C LEU A 440 8.02 -8.77 -11.69
N ASN A 441 6.77 -9.24 -11.68
CA ASN A 441 6.21 -10.04 -10.57
C ASN A 441 6.96 -11.37 -10.35
N THR A 442 7.78 -11.83 -11.29
CA THR A 442 8.72 -12.95 -11.06
C THR A 442 9.57 -12.72 -9.80
N VAL A 443 10.05 -11.49 -9.59
CA VAL A 443 10.86 -11.13 -8.41
C VAL A 443 10.00 -11.19 -7.15
N LEU A 444 8.79 -10.61 -7.18
CA LEU A 444 7.87 -10.63 -6.04
C LEU A 444 7.50 -12.06 -5.63
N PHE A 445 7.09 -12.89 -6.58
CA PHE A 445 6.65 -14.25 -6.27
C PHE A 445 7.80 -15.13 -5.74
N ALA A 446 9.00 -15.00 -6.31
CA ALA A 446 10.16 -15.75 -5.82
C ALA A 446 10.56 -15.32 -4.40
N GLU A 447 10.65 -14.01 -4.13
CA GLU A 447 11.01 -13.51 -2.80
C GLU A 447 9.92 -13.82 -1.76
N ALA A 448 8.63 -13.68 -2.11
CA ALA A 448 7.53 -13.98 -1.21
C ALA A 448 7.47 -15.48 -0.87
N ALA A 449 7.65 -16.36 -1.85
CA ALA A 449 7.72 -17.79 -1.60
C ALA A 449 8.92 -18.18 -0.74
N ALA A 450 10.06 -17.50 -0.88
CA ALA A 450 11.22 -17.69 -0.04
C ALA A 450 10.98 -17.18 1.40
N ALA A 451 10.33 -16.02 1.56
CA ALA A 451 10.01 -15.45 2.87
C ALA A 451 9.07 -16.34 3.71
N PHE A 452 8.20 -17.08 3.04
CA PHE A 452 7.21 -17.97 3.67
C PHE A 452 7.45 -19.45 3.37
N GLU A 453 8.71 -19.83 3.12
CA GLU A 453 9.05 -21.20 2.77
C GLU A 453 8.66 -22.21 3.85
N GLU A 454 9.01 -21.97 5.10
CA GLU A 454 8.73 -22.90 6.20
C GLU A 454 7.24 -23.21 6.35
N ILE A 455 6.40 -22.18 6.39
CA ILE A 455 4.95 -22.35 6.55
C ILE A 455 4.29 -22.98 5.31
N THR A 456 4.94 -22.89 4.16
CA THR A 456 4.49 -23.56 2.93
C THR A 456 4.84 -25.04 2.97
N LEU A 457 6.05 -25.39 3.41
CA LEU A 457 6.54 -26.77 3.44
C LEU A 457 5.91 -27.60 4.57
N ASP A 458 5.62 -26.99 5.72
CA ASP A 458 4.97 -27.67 6.85
C ASP A 458 3.43 -27.63 6.80
N GLY A 459 2.86 -27.01 5.76
CA GLY A 459 1.41 -26.98 5.51
C GLY A 459 0.63 -25.96 6.35
N ARG A 460 1.28 -25.09 7.15
CA ARG A 460 0.54 -24.06 7.91
C ARG A 460 -0.24 -23.08 7.01
N VAL A 461 0.19 -22.87 5.78
CA VAL A 461 -0.55 -22.03 4.80
C VAL A 461 -1.98 -22.52 4.55
N ASP A 462 -2.28 -23.80 4.81
CA ASP A 462 -3.63 -24.36 4.64
C ASP A 462 -4.62 -23.86 5.69
N GLN A 463 -4.13 -23.26 6.77
CA GLN A 463 -4.96 -22.64 7.82
C GLN A 463 -5.45 -21.23 7.44
N LEU A 464 -4.88 -20.61 6.40
CA LEU A 464 -5.33 -19.30 5.96
C LEU A 464 -6.77 -19.37 5.41
N LYS A 465 -7.59 -18.37 5.73
CA LYS A 465 -8.99 -18.31 5.27
C LYS A 465 -9.13 -18.24 3.75
N ALA A 466 -8.23 -17.55 3.08
CA ALA A 466 -8.26 -17.41 1.64
C ALA A 466 -7.49 -18.55 0.98
N GLN A 467 -8.23 -19.52 0.42
CA GLN A 467 -7.73 -20.68 -0.32
C GLN A 467 -8.22 -20.62 -1.78
N VAL A 468 -7.95 -19.50 -2.45
CA VAL A 468 -8.34 -19.27 -3.85
C VAL A 468 -7.10 -19.19 -4.73
N PRO A 469 -7.22 -19.35 -6.07
CA PRO A 469 -6.08 -19.43 -6.98
C PRO A 469 -5.10 -18.25 -6.90
N ASP A 470 -5.57 -17.04 -6.65
CA ASP A 470 -4.80 -15.80 -6.53
C ASP A 470 -4.40 -15.46 -5.08
N ALA A 471 -4.59 -16.37 -4.13
CA ALA A 471 -4.16 -16.23 -2.75
C ALA A 471 -2.76 -16.82 -2.51
N TRP A 472 -2.09 -16.36 -1.45
CA TRP A 472 -0.73 -16.77 -1.10
C TRP A 472 -0.52 -18.28 -1.03
N PRO A 473 -1.41 -19.12 -0.45
CA PRO A 473 -1.15 -20.55 -0.40
C PRO A 473 -0.86 -21.17 -1.77
N ASN A 474 -1.65 -20.81 -2.77
CA ASN A 474 -1.44 -21.31 -4.13
C ASN A 474 -0.23 -20.64 -4.81
N LEU A 475 -0.10 -19.32 -4.70
CA LEU A 475 1.01 -18.57 -5.30
C LEU A 475 2.37 -18.99 -4.76
N PHE A 476 2.51 -19.28 -3.45
CA PHE A 476 3.77 -19.77 -2.88
C PHE A 476 4.13 -21.16 -3.42
N ARG A 477 3.14 -22.04 -3.64
CA ARG A 477 3.37 -23.36 -4.23
C ARG A 477 3.79 -23.24 -5.69
N GLU A 478 3.07 -22.44 -6.48
CA GLU A 478 3.38 -22.20 -7.90
C GLU A 478 4.75 -21.54 -8.07
N ALA A 479 5.11 -20.58 -7.23
CA ALA A 479 6.39 -19.88 -7.32
C ALA A 479 7.61 -20.80 -7.16
N ARG A 480 7.47 -21.97 -6.56
CA ARG A 480 8.54 -22.97 -6.49
C ARG A 480 8.96 -23.53 -7.85
N PHE A 481 8.13 -23.38 -8.86
CA PHE A 481 8.43 -23.80 -10.24
C PHE A 481 9.02 -22.68 -11.11
N LEU A 482 9.27 -21.49 -10.54
CA LEU A 482 9.97 -20.41 -11.24
C LEU A 482 11.46 -20.74 -11.35
N SER A 483 12.04 -20.49 -12.53
CA SER A 483 13.47 -20.73 -12.71
C SER A 483 14.31 -19.58 -12.13
N ALA A 484 15.48 -19.92 -11.59
CA ALA A 484 16.46 -18.91 -11.15
C ALA A 484 16.90 -17.99 -12.31
N VAL A 485 16.93 -18.51 -13.54
CA VAL A 485 17.24 -17.70 -14.74
C VAL A 485 16.17 -16.63 -14.95
N ASP A 486 14.89 -16.98 -14.85
CA ASP A 486 13.81 -16.00 -15.01
C ASP A 486 13.81 -14.96 -13.87
N PHE A 487 14.19 -15.33 -12.64
CA PHE A 487 14.39 -14.38 -11.56
C PHE A 487 15.47 -13.35 -11.89
N VAL A 488 16.66 -13.79 -12.32
CA VAL A 488 17.76 -12.89 -12.72
C VAL A 488 17.35 -12.00 -13.90
N GLN A 489 16.65 -12.55 -14.89
CA GLN A 489 16.17 -11.77 -16.03
C GLN A 489 15.05 -10.79 -15.64
N GLY A 490 14.20 -11.14 -14.69
CA GLY A 490 13.21 -10.24 -14.09
C GLY A 490 13.88 -9.03 -13.42
N ASP A 491 14.94 -9.28 -12.66
CA ASP A 491 15.71 -8.21 -11.99
C ASP A 491 16.51 -7.33 -12.98
N ARG A 492 17.02 -7.91 -14.08
CA ARG A 492 17.60 -7.12 -15.19
C ARG A 492 16.53 -6.25 -15.88
N MET A 493 15.34 -6.78 -16.09
CA MET A 493 14.20 -6.01 -16.61
C MET A 493 13.84 -4.85 -15.66
N ARG A 494 13.85 -5.10 -14.35
CA ARG A 494 13.64 -4.08 -13.31
C ARG A 494 14.61 -2.91 -13.48
N ARG A 495 15.91 -3.18 -13.70
CA ARG A 495 16.89 -2.13 -13.98
C ARG A 495 16.58 -1.36 -15.26
N LYS A 496 16.18 -2.06 -16.33
CA LYS A 496 15.79 -1.43 -17.60
C LYS A 496 14.60 -0.48 -17.40
N VAL A 497 13.60 -0.89 -16.64
CA VAL A 497 12.44 -0.05 -16.30
C VAL A 497 12.86 1.15 -15.42
N ALA A 498 13.78 0.97 -14.47
CA ALA A 498 14.30 2.06 -13.65
C ALA A 498 15.04 3.11 -14.48
N LEU A 499 15.79 2.71 -15.51
CA LEU A 499 16.44 3.63 -16.44
C LEU A 499 15.43 4.43 -17.27
N GLU A 500 14.31 3.81 -17.66
CA GLU A 500 13.24 4.52 -18.37
C GLU A 500 12.52 5.53 -17.46
N MET A 501 12.25 5.17 -16.21
CA MET A 501 11.71 6.13 -15.22
C MET A 501 12.67 7.30 -14.99
N ALA A 502 13.97 7.03 -14.91
CA ALA A 502 14.98 8.09 -14.80
C ALA A 502 15.00 9.01 -16.05
N ARG A 503 14.72 8.47 -17.26
CA ARG A 503 14.55 9.27 -18.48
C ARG A 503 13.36 10.21 -18.36
N ILE A 504 12.20 9.70 -17.96
CA ILE A 504 10.97 10.48 -17.77
C ILE A 504 11.21 11.61 -16.75
N PHE A 505 11.82 11.30 -15.60
CA PHE A 505 12.07 12.29 -14.55
C PHE A 505 13.18 13.33 -14.87
N ARG A 506 13.85 13.24 -16.02
CA ARG A 506 14.62 14.37 -16.56
C ARG A 506 13.73 15.45 -17.21
N GLU A 507 12.55 15.08 -17.67
CA GLU A 507 11.63 15.95 -18.38
C GLU A 507 10.59 16.61 -17.45
N VAL A 508 10.23 15.93 -16.35
CA VAL A 508 9.17 16.34 -15.41
C VAL A 508 9.63 16.25 -13.95
N ASP A 509 8.97 17.00 -13.07
CA ASP A 509 9.28 17.02 -11.64
C ASP A 509 8.52 15.92 -10.88
N LEU A 510 7.31 15.59 -11.35
CA LEU A 510 6.46 14.53 -10.81
C LEU A 510 5.53 14.01 -11.90
N LEU A 511 4.89 12.85 -11.63
CA LEU A 511 3.82 12.33 -12.47
C LEU A 511 2.49 12.40 -11.71
N LEU A 512 1.40 12.67 -12.43
CA LEU A 512 0.03 12.45 -11.98
C LEU A 512 -0.55 11.27 -12.76
N VAL A 513 -1.05 10.27 -12.02
CA VAL A 513 -1.62 9.07 -12.61
C VAL A 513 -2.96 8.73 -11.96
N PRO A 514 -3.90 8.14 -12.71
CA PRO A 514 -5.08 7.52 -12.09
C PRO A 514 -4.63 6.52 -11.04
N SER A 515 -5.18 6.61 -9.84
CA SER A 515 -4.91 5.61 -8.80
C SER A 515 -5.33 4.23 -9.31
N LEU A 516 -4.59 3.19 -8.91
CA LEU A 516 -4.81 1.80 -9.33
C LEU A 516 -4.59 1.54 -10.83
N ARG A 517 -3.83 2.36 -11.53
CA ARG A 517 -3.32 1.99 -12.85
C ARG A 517 -2.21 0.96 -12.68
N ASP A 518 -2.50 -0.27 -13.11
CA ASP A 518 -1.65 -1.46 -12.90
C ASP A 518 -0.20 -1.29 -13.32
N GLU A 519 0.01 -0.74 -14.50
CA GLU A 519 1.34 -0.54 -15.03
C GLU A 519 2.17 0.36 -14.11
N MET A 520 1.58 1.47 -13.63
CA MET A 520 2.32 2.40 -12.78
C MET A 520 2.45 1.91 -11.34
N LEU A 521 1.47 1.16 -10.81
CA LEU A 521 1.63 0.47 -9.54
C LEU A 521 2.81 -0.49 -9.59
N THR A 522 2.87 -1.35 -10.60
CA THR A 522 4.00 -2.26 -10.81
C THR A 522 5.30 -1.50 -11.01
N ILE A 523 5.38 -0.58 -11.98
CA ILE A 523 6.59 0.18 -12.28
C ILE A 523 7.11 0.90 -11.04
N SER A 524 6.28 1.71 -10.38
CA SER A 524 6.75 2.57 -9.28
C SER A 524 7.13 1.77 -8.03
N ASN A 525 6.51 0.61 -7.79
CA ASN A 525 6.91 -0.29 -6.71
C ASN A 525 8.26 -0.94 -6.99
N PHE A 526 8.45 -1.50 -8.19
CA PHE A 526 9.69 -2.20 -8.57
C PHE A 526 10.87 -1.26 -8.77
N THR A 527 10.64 -0.01 -9.12
CA THR A 527 11.72 1.00 -9.26
C THR A 527 11.94 1.83 -7.99
N GLY A 528 11.15 1.58 -6.94
CA GLY A 528 11.32 2.21 -5.63
C GLY A 528 10.89 3.68 -5.52
N HIS A 529 10.19 4.24 -6.53
CA HIS A 529 9.76 5.63 -6.52
C HIS A 529 8.70 5.91 -5.45
N PRO A 530 8.73 7.08 -4.79
CA PRO A 530 7.71 7.45 -3.82
C PRO A 530 6.39 7.74 -4.51
N SER A 531 5.29 7.46 -3.83
CA SER A 531 3.94 7.82 -4.28
C SER A 531 3.14 8.48 -3.17
N LEU A 532 2.28 9.42 -3.55
CA LEU A 532 1.33 10.09 -2.68
C LEU A 532 -0.07 9.98 -3.29
N THR A 533 -0.93 9.19 -2.66
CA THR A 533 -2.34 9.12 -3.02
C THR A 533 -3.10 10.17 -2.24
N VAL A 534 -3.84 11.02 -2.96
CA VAL A 534 -4.60 12.14 -2.41
C VAL A 534 -6.04 12.05 -2.86
N ARG A 535 -6.97 12.12 -1.93
CA ARG A 535 -8.39 12.23 -2.24
C ARG A 535 -8.70 13.57 -2.88
N THR A 536 -9.28 13.55 -4.08
CA THR A 536 -9.59 14.76 -4.87
C THR A 536 -11.05 14.88 -5.26
N GLY A 537 -11.88 13.89 -4.87
CA GLY A 537 -13.30 13.89 -5.19
C GLY A 537 -14.03 12.64 -4.72
N SER A 538 -15.11 12.34 -5.39
CA SER A 538 -15.94 11.16 -5.16
C SER A 538 -16.52 10.66 -6.48
N VAL A 539 -16.81 9.38 -6.55
CA VAL A 539 -17.51 8.73 -7.67
C VAL A 539 -18.75 8.02 -7.18
N MET A 540 -19.67 7.76 -8.11
CA MET A 540 -20.86 6.96 -7.85
C MET A 540 -20.59 5.51 -8.27
N VAL A 541 -20.92 4.54 -7.41
CA VAL A 541 -20.78 3.12 -7.68
C VAL A 541 -22.11 2.40 -7.55
N GLU A 542 -22.39 1.51 -8.50
CA GLU A 542 -23.59 0.67 -8.51
C GLU A 542 -23.36 -0.72 -7.92
N GLN A 543 -22.10 -1.05 -7.64
CA GLN A 543 -21.68 -2.32 -7.06
C GLN A 543 -20.51 -2.11 -6.08
N ALA A 544 -20.42 -2.95 -5.06
CA ALA A 544 -19.27 -3.00 -4.16
C ALA A 544 -17.99 -3.38 -4.92
N ARG A 545 -16.85 -2.76 -4.54
CA ARG A 545 -15.56 -2.87 -5.21
C ARG A 545 -14.57 -3.75 -4.43
N SER A 546 -15.03 -4.74 -3.71
CA SER A 546 -14.16 -5.65 -2.96
C SER A 546 -13.28 -6.46 -3.89
N ASP A 547 -12.03 -6.65 -3.52
CA ASP A 547 -11.06 -7.45 -4.26
C ASP A 547 -11.44 -8.93 -4.17
N TRP A 548 -11.86 -9.35 -2.98
CA TRP A 548 -12.52 -10.64 -2.74
C TRP A 548 -13.91 -10.42 -2.17
N ALA A 549 -14.88 -11.19 -2.64
CA ALA A 549 -16.20 -11.17 -2.03
C ALA A 549 -16.12 -11.67 -0.59
N PRO A 550 -16.88 -11.06 0.35
CA PRO A 550 -16.94 -11.54 1.74
C PRO A 550 -17.40 -13.00 1.84
N ASN A 551 -18.26 -13.40 0.92
CA ASN A 551 -18.65 -14.78 0.69
C ASN A 551 -18.46 -15.12 -0.80
N PRO A 552 -17.47 -15.96 -1.15
CA PRO A 552 -17.18 -16.32 -2.54
C PRO A 552 -18.35 -16.97 -3.29
N ALA A 553 -19.31 -17.52 -2.58
CA ALA A 553 -20.51 -18.12 -3.18
C ALA A 553 -21.61 -17.11 -3.52
N GLN A 554 -21.41 -15.83 -3.18
CA GLN A 554 -22.40 -14.78 -3.42
C GLN A 554 -21.78 -13.66 -4.28
N PRO A 555 -22.55 -13.07 -5.21
CA PRO A 555 -22.10 -11.91 -5.97
C PRO A 555 -21.88 -10.72 -5.04
N LEU A 556 -21.01 -9.78 -5.45
CA LEU A 556 -20.83 -8.52 -4.74
C LEU A 556 -22.15 -7.74 -4.68
N PRO A 557 -22.44 -7.05 -3.56
CA PRO A 557 -23.65 -6.24 -3.41
C PRO A 557 -23.78 -5.17 -4.50
N THR A 558 -24.99 -5.00 -5.02
CA THR A 558 -25.35 -3.95 -5.98
C THR A 558 -26.26 -2.90 -5.34
N PHE A 559 -26.24 -1.67 -5.84
CA PHE A 559 -26.90 -0.53 -5.23
C PHE A 559 -27.79 0.22 -6.22
N LYS A 560 -29.05 0.42 -5.84
CA LYS A 560 -30.01 1.30 -6.52
C LYS A 560 -30.74 2.16 -5.48
N PRO A 561 -30.49 3.49 -5.41
CA PRO A 561 -29.57 4.26 -6.26
C PRO A 561 -28.09 3.95 -5.99
N ALA A 562 -27.22 4.33 -6.93
CA ALA A 562 -25.78 4.25 -6.80
C ALA A 562 -25.28 4.95 -5.52
N ARG A 563 -24.17 4.47 -4.96
CA ARG A 563 -23.56 4.99 -3.72
C ARG A 563 -22.39 5.89 -4.03
N ARG A 564 -22.28 7.00 -3.27
CA ARG A 564 -21.17 7.92 -3.36
C ARG A 564 -20.00 7.43 -2.50
N VAL A 565 -18.83 7.28 -3.12
CA VAL A 565 -17.59 6.84 -2.45
C VAL A 565 -16.43 7.75 -2.80
N PRO A 566 -15.38 7.85 -1.94
CA PRO A 566 -14.21 8.67 -2.25
C PRO A 566 -13.46 8.16 -3.48
N HIS A 567 -12.81 9.10 -4.16
CA HIS A 567 -11.88 8.84 -5.25
C HIS A 567 -10.71 9.82 -5.16
N GLY A 568 -9.54 9.36 -5.59
CA GLY A 568 -8.31 10.15 -5.55
C GLY A 568 -7.36 9.82 -6.69
N VAL A 569 -6.33 10.63 -6.81
CA VAL A 569 -5.23 10.46 -7.76
C VAL A 569 -3.94 10.11 -7.03
N THR A 570 -2.99 9.55 -7.76
CA THR A 570 -1.66 9.27 -7.21
C THR A 570 -0.61 10.13 -7.91
N LEU A 571 0.20 10.80 -7.10
CA LEU A 571 1.40 11.52 -7.53
C LEU A 571 2.62 10.62 -7.34
N ILE A 572 3.44 10.46 -8.39
CA ILE A 572 4.70 9.71 -8.32
C ILE A 572 5.85 10.70 -8.36
N GLY A 573 6.81 10.59 -7.44
CA GLY A 573 7.96 11.48 -7.31
C GLY A 573 9.26 10.90 -7.81
N ARG A 574 10.26 11.79 -7.95
CA ARG A 574 11.67 11.35 -8.06
C ARG A 574 12.09 10.61 -6.80
N LEU A 575 13.06 9.72 -6.92
CA LEU A 575 13.60 9.00 -5.76
C LEU A 575 14.08 9.99 -4.69
N PHE A 576 13.62 9.78 -3.45
CA PHE A 576 13.93 10.57 -2.27
C PHE A 576 13.45 12.05 -2.32
N ASP A 577 12.54 12.38 -3.23
CA ASP A 577 11.93 13.72 -3.33
C ASP A 577 10.44 13.71 -2.96
N GLU A 578 10.13 13.14 -1.80
CA GLU A 578 8.77 13.13 -1.25
C GLU A 578 8.24 14.54 -0.98
N GLY A 579 9.14 15.49 -0.72
CA GLY A 579 8.76 16.88 -0.46
C GLY A 579 8.09 17.54 -1.65
N THR A 580 8.53 17.29 -2.88
CA THR A 580 7.92 17.85 -4.08
C THR A 580 6.51 17.31 -4.30
N ILE A 581 6.30 15.97 -4.24
CA ILE A 581 4.95 15.42 -4.38
C ILE A 581 4.03 15.84 -3.23
N ALA A 582 4.57 16.01 -2.01
CA ALA A 582 3.80 16.47 -0.87
C ALA A 582 3.36 17.93 -1.01
N ARG A 583 4.23 18.84 -1.48
CA ARG A 583 3.84 20.24 -1.75
C ARG A 583 2.72 20.32 -2.80
N VAL A 584 2.85 19.58 -3.89
CA VAL A 584 1.82 19.51 -4.94
C VAL A 584 0.55 18.86 -4.43
N GLY A 585 0.67 17.75 -3.68
CA GLY A 585 -0.46 17.08 -3.04
C GLY A 585 -1.22 17.96 -2.07
N LEU A 586 -0.52 18.76 -1.25
CA LEU A 586 -1.14 19.72 -0.31
C LEU A 586 -1.89 20.84 -1.06
N ALA A 587 -1.34 21.34 -2.15
CA ALA A 587 -2.02 22.33 -2.99
C ALA A 587 -3.27 21.74 -3.66
N LEU A 588 -3.17 20.49 -4.13
CA LEU A 588 -4.28 19.78 -4.77
C LEU A 588 -5.38 19.43 -3.74
N GLU A 589 -5.02 18.97 -2.54
CA GLU A 589 -5.94 18.72 -1.43
C GLU A 589 -6.76 19.96 -1.07
N LYS A 590 -6.10 21.11 -0.97
CA LYS A 590 -6.77 22.41 -0.74
C LYS A 590 -7.71 22.81 -1.89
N ALA A 591 -7.28 22.60 -3.13
CA ALA A 591 -8.07 22.94 -4.30
C ALA A 591 -9.30 22.02 -4.44
N ALA A 592 -9.19 20.76 -4.08
CA ALA A 592 -10.29 19.79 -4.11
C ALA A 592 -11.37 20.06 -3.06
N GLY A 593 -11.00 20.61 -1.88
CA GLY A 593 -11.93 21.02 -0.83
C GLY A 593 -12.69 19.88 -0.13
N VAL A 594 -12.27 18.62 -0.32
CA VAL A 594 -12.99 17.43 0.20
C VAL A 594 -12.41 16.88 1.52
N ALA A 595 -11.32 17.46 2.02
CA ALA A 595 -10.60 16.96 3.20
C ALA A 595 -11.47 16.94 4.48
N GLY A 596 -12.49 17.80 4.57
CA GLY A 596 -13.41 17.87 5.71
C GLY A 596 -14.56 16.87 5.67
N GLU A 597 -14.75 16.14 4.58
CA GLU A 597 -15.83 15.15 4.46
C GLU A 597 -15.49 13.89 5.25
N ARG A 598 -16.51 13.31 5.90
CA ARG A 598 -16.38 12.13 6.78
C ARG A 598 -17.26 10.98 6.27
N PRO A 599 -16.87 9.72 6.57
CA PRO A 599 -17.74 8.57 6.28
C PRO A 599 -19.09 8.71 7.01
N PRO A 600 -20.21 8.37 6.37
CA PRO A 600 -21.52 8.44 7.00
C PRO A 600 -21.62 7.50 8.21
N GLY A 601 -22.11 8.02 9.35
CA GLY A 601 -22.36 7.21 10.55
C GLY A 601 -21.16 6.91 11.45
N PHE A 602 -20.05 7.65 11.24
CA PHE A 602 -18.83 7.54 12.05
C PHE A 602 -18.46 8.85 12.79
#